data_f1f36b13a400d8e0210a63655fe853ff
#
_entry.id   f1f36b13a400d8e0210a63655fe853ff
#
_cell.length_a   1.000
_cell.length_b   1.000
_cell.length_c   1.000
_cell.angle_alpha   90.00
_cell.angle_beta   90.00
_cell.angle_gamma   90.00
#
_symmetry.space_group_name_H-M   'P 1'
#
loop_
_entity.id
_entity.type
_entity.pdbx_description
1 polymer ?
#
loop_
_entity_poly.entity_id
_entity_poly.type
_entity_poly.pdbx_seq_one_letter_code
_entity_poly.pdbx_strand_id
1 'polypeptide(L)'
;MSEQVVLEGYISVNAALQAGNREIYSLYISKSKGDQGQSHLVGLAREQGIEVREVEAEVIETYASGKSHGGIIALAGPRRYLPLEKLAAGKPLSFIVMLDGVEDPFNFGLAIRALYAAGVDGLVVRPRNWMSAAGIVARASAGASELMPTAVAETALQAAELLREQGLTVACAVRRDSISLYDARLAVPLFLVIGGEKRGISRPLLEKADLRLEIPYGRRFAHSLGTASAAAVLAFEIMRQRSRG
;
A
#
# COMPACT_ATOMS: atom_id res chain seq x y z
N MET A 1 -14.22 -0.48 23.38
CA MET A 1 -14.86 -0.49 22.06
C MET A 1 -13.80 -0.96 21.07
N SER A 2 -14.03 -2.05 20.35
CA SER A 2 -13.11 -2.50 19.32
C SER A 2 -12.97 -1.39 18.27
N GLU A 3 -11.73 -1.03 17.92
CA GLU A 3 -11.47 -0.05 16.87
C GLU A 3 -12.09 -0.54 15.55
N GLN A 4 -13.05 0.24 15.02
CA GLN A 4 -13.83 -0.11 13.84
C GLN A 4 -13.39 0.74 12.65
N VAL A 5 -13.15 0.10 11.52
CA VAL A 5 -12.82 0.74 10.24
C VAL A 5 -14.05 0.73 9.35
N VAL A 6 -14.29 1.83 8.67
CA VAL A 6 -15.31 1.93 7.62
C VAL A 6 -14.61 1.85 6.26
N LEU A 7 -14.93 0.81 5.49
CA LEU A 7 -14.52 0.67 4.09
C LEU A 7 -15.68 1.09 3.20
N GLU A 8 -15.43 1.96 2.24
CA GLU A 8 -16.45 2.59 1.42
C GLU A 8 -16.28 2.25 -0.07
N GLY A 9 -17.40 1.91 -0.68
CA GLY A 9 -17.51 1.66 -2.11
C GLY A 9 -17.10 0.26 -2.55
N TYR A 10 -17.60 -0.13 -3.73
CA TYR A 10 -17.41 -1.46 -4.29
C TYR A 10 -15.95 -1.92 -4.30
N ILE A 11 -15.04 -1.08 -4.82
CA ILE A 11 -13.63 -1.47 -5.04
C ILE A 11 -12.92 -1.78 -3.72
N SER A 12 -13.08 -0.91 -2.70
CA SER A 12 -12.43 -1.10 -1.39
C SER A 12 -12.99 -2.32 -0.66
N VAL A 13 -14.31 -2.50 -0.68
CA VAL A 13 -14.99 -3.61 0.00
C VAL A 13 -14.65 -4.93 -0.68
N ASN A 14 -14.70 -4.97 -2.02
CA ASN A 14 -14.35 -6.17 -2.78
C ASN A 14 -12.90 -6.61 -2.51
N ALA A 15 -11.97 -5.66 -2.53
CA ALA A 15 -10.55 -5.94 -2.23
C ALA A 15 -10.37 -6.51 -0.81
N ALA A 16 -11.08 -5.96 0.18
CA ALA A 16 -10.99 -6.44 1.56
C ALA A 16 -11.56 -7.85 1.73
N LEU A 17 -12.71 -8.15 1.09
CA LEU A 17 -13.31 -9.49 1.08
C LEU A 17 -12.39 -10.52 0.41
N GLN A 18 -11.76 -10.17 -0.71
CA GLN A 18 -10.83 -11.04 -1.42
C GLN A 18 -9.54 -11.28 -0.65
N ALA A 19 -8.98 -10.24 -0.03
CA ALA A 19 -7.70 -10.32 0.67
C ALA A 19 -7.79 -11.10 1.99
N GLY A 20 -8.94 -11.04 2.68
CA GLY A 20 -9.13 -11.67 3.99
C GLY A 20 -8.18 -11.14 5.08
N ASN A 21 -7.58 -9.97 4.89
CA ASN A 21 -6.61 -9.37 5.81
C ASN A 21 -7.26 -8.60 6.97
N ARG A 22 -8.59 -8.54 7.00
CA ARG A 22 -9.42 -7.95 8.05
C ARG A 22 -10.56 -8.88 8.37
N GLU A 23 -11.06 -8.79 9.57
CA GLU A 23 -12.38 -9.31 9.88
C GLU A 23 -13.41 -8.30 9.39
N ILE A 24 -14.37 -8.74 8.59
CA ILE A 24 -15.50 -7.91 8.14
C ILE A 24 -16.70 -8.27 9.03
N TYR A 25 -17.17 -7.31 9.79
CA TYR A 25 -18.25 -7.52 10.75
C TYR A 25 -19.62 -7.52 10.08
N SER A 26 -19.82 -6.59 9.13
CA SER A 26 -21.07 -6.47 8.40
C SER A 26 -20.90 -5.68 7.10
N LEU A 27 -21.74 -6.00 6.12
CA LEU A 27 -21.85 -5.32 4.84
C LEU A 27 -23.20 -4.60 4.76
N TYR A 28 -23.19 -3.30 4.52
CA TYR A 28 -24.36 -2.46 4.31
C TYR A 28 -24.52 -2.13 2.84
N ILE A 29 -25.69 -2.38 2.29
CA ILE A 29 -26.04 -2.12 0.89
C ILE A 29 -27.28 -1.23 0.86
N SER A 30 -27.23 -0.16 0.06
CA SER A 30 -28.38 0.72 -0.13
C SER A 30 -29.45 0.06 -1.00
N LYS A 31 -30.70 0.06 -0.56
CA LYS A 31 -31.85 -0.43 -1.31
C LYS A 31 -32.12 0.35 -2.61
N SER A 32 -31.70 1.61 -2.65
CA SER A 32 -31.97 2.52 -3.78
C SER A 32 -31.06 2.33 -4.99
N LYS A 33 -30.02 1.48 -4.92
CA LYS A 33 -29.00 1.29 -5.95
C LYS A 33 -28.65 -0.18 -6.11
N GLY A 34 -29.58 -0.96 -6.66
CA GLY A 34 -29.25 -2.35 -7.06
C GLY A 34 -28.48 -2.37 -8.39
N ASP A 35 -27.23 -2.85 -8.37
CA ASP A 35 -26.44 -3.12 -9.56
C ASP A 35 -25.76 -4.50 -9.48
N GLN A 36 -25.12 -4.94 -10.59
CA GLN A 36 -24.42 -6.23 -10.64
C GLN A 36 -23.25 -6.29 -9.62
N GLY A 37 -22.60 -5.15 -9.34
CA GLY A 37 -21.52 -5.08 -8.38
C GLY A 37 -22.00 -5.35 -6.95
N GLN A 38 -23.14 -4.82 -6.56
CA GLN A 38 -23.73 -5.10 -5.25
C GLN A 38 -24.07 -6.59 -5.09
N SER A 39 -24.70 -7.19 -6.11
CA SER A 39 -25.06 -8.61 -6.09
C SER A 39 -23.83 -9.51 -5.94
N HIS A 40 -22.71 -9.16 -6.59
CA HIS A 40 -21.44 -9.88 -6.42
C HIS A 40 -20.90 -9.80 -4.98
N LEU A 41 -20.87 -8.60 -4.38
CA LEU A 41 -20.42 -8.42 -2.99
C LEU A 41 -21.30 -9.17 -1.98
N VAL A 42 -22.61 -9.15 -2.20
CA VAL A 42 -23.57 -9.90 -1.36
C VAL A 42 -23.29 -11.40 -1.43
N GLY A 43 -22.99 -11.92 -2.62
CA GLY A 43 -22.59 -13.32 -2.81
C GLY A 43 -21.33 -13.67 -2.00
N LEU A 44 -20.24 -12.90 -2.21
CA LEU A 44 -18.99 -13.10 -1.49
C LEU A 44 -19.15 -12.98 0.05
N ALA A 45 -19.92 -12.01 0.51
CA ALA A 45 -20.15 -11.82 1.94
C ALA A 45 -20.89 -13.00 2.56
N ARG A 46 -21.93 -13.52 1.88
CA ARG A 46 -22.70 -14.68 2.32
C ARG A 46 -21.86 -15.97 2.35
N GLU A 47 -21.01 -16.18 1.34
CA GLU A 47 -20.08 -17.31 1.29
C GLU A 47 -19.09 -17.31 2.48
N GLN A 48 -18.73 -16.11 2.97
CA GLN A 48 -17.84 -15.91 4.12
C GLN A 48 -18.60 -15.84 5.46
N GLY A 49 -19.93 -16.00 5.48
CA GLY A 49 -20.75 -15.91 6.69
C GLY A 49 -20.88 -14.48 7.26
N ILE A 50 -20.64 -13.47 6.44
CA ILE A 50 -20.71 -12.05 6.84
C ILE A 50 -22.17 -11.59 6.76
N GLU A 51 -22.61 -10.90 7.82
CA GLU A 51 -23.96 -10.30 7.87
C GLU A 51 -24.10 -9.22 6.79
N VAL A 52 -25.15 -9.36 5.97
CA VAL A 52 -25.51 -8.37 4.94
C VAL A 52 -26.79 -7.66 5.35
N ARG A 53 -26.77 -6.33 5.40
CA ARG A 53 -27.89 -5.48 5.75
C ARG A 53 -28.27 -4.58 4.59
N GLU A 54 -29.46 -4.75 4.07
CA GLU A 54 -30.07 -3.83 3.12
C GLU A 54 -30.72 -2.67 3.88
N VAL A 55 -30.24 -1.46 3.65
CA VAL A 55 -30.64 -0.26 4.41
C VAL A 55 -31.02 0.89 3.49
N GLU A 56 -31.70 1.90 4.04
CA GLU A 56 -31.96 3.15 3.33
C GLU A 56 -30.66 3.96 3.14
N ALA A 57 -30.61 4.84 2.14
CA ALA A 57 -29.42 5.60 1.78
C ALA A 57 -28.87 6.45 2.94
N GLU A 58 -29.77 7.01 3.74
CA GLU A 58 -29.46 7.84 4.91
C GLU A 58 -28.62 7.07 5.95
N VAL A 59 -28.84 5.77 6.11
CA VAL A 59 -28.06 4.93 7.04
C VAL A 59 -26.62 4.81 6.53
N ILE A 60 -26.43 4.62 5.22
CA ILE A 60 -25.08 4.59 4.60
C ILE A 60 -24.35 5.92 4.85
N GLU A 61 -25.05 7.05 4.68
CA GLU A 61 -24.48 8.39 4.86
C GLU A 61 -24.04 8.67 6.32
N THR A 62 -24.59 8.00 7.31
CA THR A 62 -24.14 8.15 8.71
C THR A 62 -22.74 7.57 8.95
N TYR A 63 -22.33 6.59 8.16
CA TYR A 63 -21.01 5.95 8.25
C TYR A 63 -19.99 6.53 7.25
N ALA A 64 -20.47 7.00 6.09
CA ALA A 64 -19.62 7.44 5.00
C ALA A 64 -18.91 8.76 5.32
N SER A 65 -17.64 8.86 4.93
CA SER A 65 -16.87 10.11 5.01
C SER A 65 -17.02 11.00 3.77
N GLY A 66 -17.76 10.53 2.75
CA GLY A 66 -17.98 11.28 1.50
C GLY A 66 -19.09 10.67 0.65
N LYS A 67 -19.30 11.22 -0.55
CA LYS A 67 -20.40 10.79 -1.47
C LYS A 67 -20.01 9.69 -2.46
N SER A 68 -18.78 9.22 -2.46
CA SER A 68 -18.25 8.27 -3.47
C SER A 68 -18.43 6.79 -3.11
N HIS A 69 -19.23 6.49 -2.08
CA HIS A 69 -19.44 5.12 -1.56
C HIS A 69 -20.35 4.24 -2.46
N GLY A 70 -21.07 4.83 -3.40
CA GLY A 70 -21.96 4.06 -4.31
C GLY A 70 -23.04 3.24 -3.61
N GLY A 71 -23.42 3.59 -2.38
CA GLY A 71 -24.41 2.85 -1.58
C GLY A 71 -23.85 1.57 -0.93
N ILE A 72 -22.53 1.46 -0.73
CA ILE A 72 -21.86 0.28 -0.18
C ILE A 72 -20.91 0.68 0.93
N ILE A 73 -21.03 0.04 2.09
CA ILE A 73 -20.12 0.19 3.22
C ILE A 73 -19.89 -1.17 3.87
N ALA A 74 -18.65 -1.44 4.27
CA ALA A 74 -18.31 -2.55 5.16
C ALA A 74 -17.73 -2.02 6.47
N LEU A 75 -18.22 -2.55 7.58
CA LEU A 75 -17.64 -2.35 8.89
C LEU A 75 -16.65 -3.47 9.16
N ALA A 76 -15.40 -3.09 9.48
CA ALA A 76 -14.31 -4.02 9.58
C ALA A 76 -13.43 -3.77 10.81
N GLY A 77 -12.68 -4.78 11.21
CA GLY A 77 -11.64 -4.71 12.21
C GLY A 77 -10.32 -4.14 11.69
N PRO A 78 -9.29 -4.10 12.55
CA PRO A 78 -7.94 -3.71 12.18
C PRO A 78 -7.36 -4.66 11.13
N ARG A 79 -6.41 -4.15 10.35
CA ARG A 79 -5.68 -4.96 9.39
C ARG A 79 -4.72 -5.91 10.11
N ARG A 80 -4.63 -7.16 9.63
CA ARG A 80 -3.61 -8.12 10.03
C ARG A 80 -2.38 -7.93 9.16
N TYR A 81 -1.20 -7.91 9.79
CA TYR A 81 0.08 -7.78 9.12
C TYR A 81 0.83 -9.11 9.11
N LEU A 82 1.66 -9.31 8.09
CA LEU A 82 2.55 -10.45 8.01
C LEU A 82 3.80 -10.22 8.86
N PRO A 83 4.44 -11.28 9.37
CA PRO A 83 5.81 -11.20 9.85
C PRO A 83 6.73 -10.69 8.73
N LEU A 84 7.66 -9.78 9.06
CA LEU A 84 8.56 -9.16 8.09
C LEU A 84 9.37 -10.21 7.31
N GLU A 85 9.78 -11.26 7.97
CA GLU A 85 10.55 -12.39 7.43
C GLU A 85 9.81 -13.14 6.31
N LYS A 86 8.49 -13.07 6.32
CA LYS A 86 7.64 -13.76 5.32
C LYS A 86 7.43 -12.96 4.05
N LEU A 87 7.74 -11.67 4.01
CA LEU A 87 7.49 -10.85 2.82
C LEU A 87 8.31 -11.27 1.61
N ALA A 88 9.59 -11.66 1.81
CA ALA A 88 10.50 -12.05 0.74
C ALA A 88 10.57 -13.56 0.54
N ALA A 89 9.95 -14.36 1.41
CA ALA A 89 10.08 -15.80 1.42
C ALA A 89 9.57 -16.47 0.13
N GLY A 90 10.39 -17.35 -0.45
CA GLY A 90 10.03 -18.19 -1.59
C GLY A 90 10.00 -17.49 -2.95
N LYS A 91 10.47 -16.24 -3.06
CA LYS A 91 10.52 -15.50 -4.32
C LYS A 91 11.96 -15.15 -4.71
N PRO A 92 12.51 -15.73 -5.78
CA PRO A 92 13.93 -15.51 -6.19
C PRO A 92 14.27 -14.06 -6.51
N LEU A 93 13.30 -13.29 -7.06
CA LEU A 93 13.45 -11.89 -7.40
C LEU A 93 12.47 -11.02 -6.60
N SER A 94 12.43 -11.21 -5.28
CA SER A 94 11.54 -10.43 -4.41
C SER A 94 11.75 -8.93 -4.59
N PHE A 95 10.63 -8.18 -4.68
CA PHE A 95 10.62 -6.72 -4.69
C PHE A 95 9.79 -6.20 -3.54
N ILE A 96 10.46 -5.77 -2.49
CA ILE A 96 9.86 -5.22 -1.28
C ILE A 96 10.10 -3.72 -1.24
N VAL A 97 9.08 -2.97 -0.85
CA VAL A 97 9.19 -1.51 -0.74
C VAL A 97 8.82 -1.07 0.67
N MET A 98 9.53 -0.09 1.20
CA MET A 98 9.12 0.64 2.40
C MET A 98 8.79 2.09 2.06
N LEU A 99 7.60 2.52 2.48
CA LEU A 99 7.20 3.92 2.51
C LEU A 99 7.48 4.48 3.91
N ASP A 100 8.64 5.13 4.07
CA ASP A 100 9.13 5.58 5.37
C ASP A 100 8.76 7.03 5.67
N GLY A 101 7.80 7.23 6.57
CA GLY A 101 7.41 8.58 7.03
C GLY A 101 6.45 9.33 6.11
N VAL A 102 5.69 8.63 5.27
CA VAL A 102 4.57 9.24 4.53
C VAL A 102 3.43 9.49 5.51
N GLU A 103 3.03 10.75 5.67
CA GLU A 103 2.05 11.15 6.69
C GLU A 103 0.64 11.33 6.12
N ASP A 104 0.51 11.77 4.89
CA ASP A 104 -0.77 12.00 4.24
C ASP A 104 -1.38 10.67 3.74
N PRO A 105 -2.59 10.27 4.20
CA PRO A 105 -3.18 9.00 3.84
C PRO A 105 -3.59 8.89 2.37
N PHE A 106 -3.87 10.01 1.70
CA PHE A 106 -4.20 10.02 0.29
C PHE A 106 -2.96 9.73 -0.56
N ASN A 107 -1.85 10.45 -0.31
CA ASN A 107 -0.56 10.21 -0.97
C ASN A 107 -0.04 8.80 -0.68
N PHE A 108 -0.22 8.31 0.55
CA PHE A 108 0.12 6.95 0.92
C PHE A 108 -0.67 5.92 0.09
N GLY A 109 -1.98 6.08 -0.03
CA GLY A 109 -2.83 5.21 -0.85
C GLY A 109 -2.46 5.26 -2.33
N LEU A 110 -2.20 6.44 -2.90
CA LEU A 110 -1.75 6.59 -4.29
C LEU A 110 -0.41 5.89 -4.55
N ALA A 111 0.55 6.00 -3.62
CA ALA A 111 1.82 5.29 -3.71
C ALA A 111 1.61 3.78 -3.72
N ILE A 112 0.81 3.23 -2.79
CA ILE A 112 0.50 1.80 -2.75
C ILE A 112 -0.14 1.32 -4.05
N ARG A 113 -1.06 2.10 -4.63
CA ARG A 113 -1.69 1.77 -5.91
C ARG A 113 -0.66 1.59 -7.03
N ALA A 114 0.29 2.52 -7.14
CA ALA A 114 1.35 2.46 -8.14
C ALA A 114 2.30 1.27 -7.90
N LEU A 115 2.70 1.05 -6.65
CA LEU A 115 3.56 -0.07 -6.26
C LEU A 115 2.92 -1.43 -6.55
N TYR A 116 1.64 -1.59 -6.19
CA TYR A 116 0.89 -2.82 -6.46
C TYR A 116 0.76 -3.09 -7.97
N ALA A 117 0.41 -2.06 -8.75
CA ALA A 117 0.31 -2.15 -10.20
C ALA A 117 1.65 -2.49 -10.88
N ALA A 118 2.77 -2.05 -10.31
CA ALA A 118 4.11 -2.36 -10.80
C ALA A 118 4.65 -3.73 -10.32
N GLY A 119 3.83 -4.54 -9.62
CA GLY A 119 4.20 -5.89 -9.21
C GLY A 119 5.12 -5.96 -7.99
N VAL A 120 5.05 -4.98 -7.08
CA VAL A 120 5.73 -5.05 -5.79
C VAL A 120 5.16 -6.21 -4.97
N ASP A 121 6.02 -7.06 -4.45
CA ASP A 121 5.66 -8.29 -3.74
C ASP A 121 5.21 -8.06 -2.30
N GLY A 122 5.67 -6.97 -1.69
CA GLY A 122 5.31 -6.63 -0.32
C GLY A 122 5.67 -5.22 0.07
N LEU A 123 4.93 -4.69 1.04
CA LEU A 123 5.09 -3.37 1.61
C LEU A 123 5.54 -3.47 3.06
N VAL A 124 6.52 -2.66 3.45
CA VAL A 124 6.89 -2.44 4.85
C VAL A 124 6.39 -1.07 5.27
N VAL A 125 5.77 -1.00 6.42
CA VAL A 125 5.29 0.25 7.02
C VAL A 125 5.76 0.39 8.46
N ARG A 126 5.85 1.62 8.96
CA ARG A 126 6.07 1.85 10.39
C ARG A 126 4.79 1.57 11.18
N PRO A 127 4.91 1.20 12.48
CA PRO A 127 3.77 1.17 13.37
C PRO A 127 3.09 2.54 13.37
N ARG A 128 1.84 2.57 12.97
CA ARG A 128 1.01 3.77 12.99
C ARG A 128 -0.44 3.38 13.14
N ASN A 129 -1.16 4.16 13.93
CA ASN A 129 -2.60 4.01 13.96
C ASN A 129 -3.22 4.58 12.68
N TRP A 130 -3.45 3.71 11.69
CA TRP A 130 -4.12 4.04 10.44
C TRP A 130 -5.64 3.80 10.50
N MET A 131 -6.18 3.43 11.67
CA MET A 131 -7.59 3.04 11.80
C MET A 131 -8.55 4.11 11.28
N SER A 132 -8.37 5.35 11.72
CA SER A 132 -9.20 6.48 11.27
C SER A 132 -9.01 6.87 9.80
N ALA A 133 -7.88 6.50 9.20
CA ALA A 133 -7.54 6.83 7.81
C ALA A 133 -7.67 5.64 6.86
N ALA A 134 -7.96 4.44 7.35
CA ALA A 134 -7.95 3.21 6.55
C ALA A 134 -8.91 3.29 5.35
N GLY A 135 -10.10 3.86 5.51
CA GLY A 135 -11.05 4.07 4.41
C GLY A 135 -10.51 5.02 3.33
N ILE A 136 -9.78 6.07 3.73
CA ILE A 136 -9.13 7.01 2.79
C ILE A 136 -8.04 6.28 2.01
N VAL A 137 -7.18 5.51 2.69
CA VAL A 137 -6.10 4.73 2.06
C VAL A 137 -6.67 3.69 1.11
N ALA A 138 -7.72 2.95 1.50
CA ALA A 138 -8.37 1.95 0.67
C ALA A 138 -8.95 2.57 -0.62
N ARG A 139 -9.61 3.73 -0.53
CA ARG A 139 -10.15 4.45 -1.69
C ARG A 139 -9.03 4.99 -2.59
N ALA A 140 -8.06 5.70 -2.03
CA ALA A 140 -6.95 6.29 -2.79
C ALA A 140 -6.12 5.22 -3.51
N SER A 141 -5.94 4.06 -2.88
CA SER A 141 -5.24 2.92 -3.47
C SER A 141 -6.09 2.10 -4.44
N ALA A 142 -7.37 2.44 -4.62
CA ALA A 142 -8.33 1.60 -5.36
C ALA A 142 -8.32 0.13 -4.87
N GLY A 143 -8.32 -0.07 -3.55
CA GLY A 143 -8.29 -1.37 -2.90
C GLY A 143 -6.92 -2.05 -2.83
N ALA A 144 -5.91 -1.56 -3.54
CA ALA A 144 -4.58 -2.17 -3.55
C ALA A 144 -3.96 -2.27 -2.14
N SER A 145 -4.29 -1.35 -1.22
CA SER A 145 -3.84 -1.43 0.17
C SER A 145 -4.35 -2.68 0.88
N GLU A 146 -5.51 -3.18 0.54
CA GLU A 146 -6.06 -4.41 1.12
C GLU A 146 -5.41 -5.66 0.51
N LEU A 147 -5.05 -5.61 -0.77
CA LEU A 147 -4.45 -6.72 -1.51
C LEU A 147 -2.94 -6.87 -1.28
N MET A 148 -2.22 -5.77 -1.02
CA MET A 148 -0.76 -5.74 -0.88
C MET A 148 -0.31 -6.48 0.38
N PRO A 149 0.51 -7.55 0.29
CA PRO A 149 1.14 -8.15 1.47
C PRO A 149 1.92 -7.09 2.24
N THR A 150 1.63 -6.93 3.53
CA THR A 150 2.22 -5.83 4.31
C THR A 150 2.74 -6.32 5.66
N ALA A 151 3.94 -5.89 6.02
CA ALA A 151 4.54 -6.10 7.33
C ALA A 151 4.83 -4.77 8.02
N VAL A 152 5.07 -4.84 9.32
CA VAL A 152 5.42 -3.68 10.16
C VAL A 152 6.86 -3.81 10.62
N ALA A 153 7.61 -2.71 10.56
CA ALA A 153 8.94 -2.57 11.17
C ALA A 153 9.05 -1.25 11.90
N GLU A 154 9.67 -1.26 13.08
CA GLU A 154 9.84 -0.05 13.91
C GLU A 154 10.68 1.01 13.21
N THR A 155 11.69 0.58 12.46
CA THR A 155 12.56 1.47 11.68
C THR A 155 12.88 0.87 10.31
N ALA A 156 13.17 1.74 9.35
CA ALA A 156 13.64 1.32 8.04
C ALA A 156 15.01 0.62 8.11
N LEU A 157 15.85 0.99 9.08
CA LEU A 157 17.14 0.33 9.30
C LEU A 157 16.96 -1.12 9.75
N GLN A 158 16.08 -1.38 10.72
CA GLN A 158 15.77 -2.74 11.17
C GLN A 158 15.23 -3.61 10.02
N ALA A 159 14.31 -3.07 9.22
CA ALA A 159 13.80 -3.77 8.05
C ALA A 159 14.90 -4.07 7.03
N ALA A 160 15.80 -3.11 6.79
CA ALA A 160 16.91 -3.28 5.87
C ALA A 160 17.90 -4.35 6.31
N GLU A 161 18.25 -4.40 7.59
CA GLU A 161 19.15 -5.40 8.17
C GLU A 161 18.57 -6.81 8.00
N LEU A 162 17.31 -7.02 8.40
CA LEU A 162 16.63 -8.31 8.29
C LEU A 162 16.49 -8.77 6.83
N LEU A 163 16.04 -7.89 5.93
CA LEU A 163 15.83 -8.25 4.53
C LEU A 163 17.17 -8.47 3.78
N ARG A 164 18.25 -7.78 4.19
CA ARG A 164 19.60 -8.05 3.68
C ARG A 164 20.07 -9.44 4.09
N GLU A 165 19.83 -9.89 5.32
CA GLU A 165 20.14 -11.26 5.74
C GLU A 165 19.41 -12.32 4.90
N GLN A 166 18.26 -11.95 4.33
CA GLN A 166 17.52 -12.77 3.36
C GLN A 166 18.02 -12.62 1.91
N GLY A 167 19.10 -11.89 1.67
CA GLY A 167 19.73 -11.73 0.36
C GLY A 167 19.18 -10.59 -0.49
N LEU A 168 18.40 -9.67 0.06
CA LEU A 168 17.90 -8.52 -0.70
C LEU A 168 18.96 -7.40 -0.72
N THR A 169 19.15 -6.80 -1.89
CA THR A 169 19.88 -5.56 -2.05
C THR A 169 19.09 -4.40 -1.48
N VAL A 170 19.70 -3.60 -0.63
CA VAL A 170 19.06 -2.44 0.00
C VAL A 170 19.29 -1.20 -0.84
N ALA A 171 18.21 -0.63 -1.38
CA ALA A 171 18.24 0.60 -2.17
C ALA A 171 17.48 1.73 -1.46
N CYS A 172 18.02 2.94 -1.54
CA CYS A 172 17.40 4.16 -0.99
C CYS A 172 17.13 5.16 -2.11
N ALA A 173 15.90 5.67 -2.19
CA ALA A 173 15.53 6.73 -3.13
C ALA A 173 15.98 8.10 -2.57
N VAL A 174 16.98 8.71 -3.19
CA VAL A 174 17.59 9.98 -2.74
C VAL A 174 17.96 10.86 -3.93
N ARG A 175 18.39 12.09 -3.69
CA ARG A 175 18.75 13.08 -4.74
C ARG A 175 20.23 13.45 -4.76
N ARG A 176 21.02 12.98 -3.82
CA ARG A 176 22.44 13.31 -3.70
C ARG A 176 23.23 12.06 -3.44
N ASP A 177 24.49 12.05 -3.90
CA ASP A 177 25.42 10.92 -3.75
C ASP A 177 24.75 9.62 -4.21
N SER A 178 24.16 9.65 -5.41
CA SER A 178 23.30 8.63 -5.98
C SER A 178 23.65 8.35 -7.44
N ILE A 179 23.17 7.23 -7.93
CA ILE A 179 23.23 6.88 -9.36
C ILE A 179 21.84 7.03 -9.98
N SER A 180 21.80 7.31 -11.27
CA SER A 180 20.54 7.37 -12.01
C SER A 180 19.80 6.03 -11.91
N LEU A 181 18.51 6.09 -11.64
CA LEU A 181 17.61 4.94 -11.69
C LEU A 181 17.75 4.14 -13.00
N TYR A 182 18.01 4.83 -14.11
CA TYR A 182 18.09 4.22 -15.44
C TYR A 182 19.43 3.52 -15.73
N ASP A 183 20.48 3.84 -14.95
CA ASP A 183 21.81 3.27 -15.08
C ASP A 183 22.06 2.13 -14.07
N ALA A 184 21.20 2.03 -13.04
CA ALA A 184 21.29 1.01 -12.01
C ALA A 184 20.80 -0.36 -12.52
N ARG A 185 21.43 -1.46 -12.07
CA ARG A 185 20.96 -2.83 -12.31
C ARG A 185 19.99 -3.23 -11.20
N LEU A 186 18.69 -3.35 -11.52
CA LEU A 186 17.62 -3.55 -10.55
C LEU A 186 16.85 -4.88 -10.74
N ALA A 187 17.29 -5.72 -11.66
CA ALA A 187 16.79 -7.10 -11.82
C ALA A 187 17.47 -8.04 -10.80
N VAL A 188 17.38 -7.69 -9.52
CA VAL A 188 17.92 -8.42 -8.35
C VAL A 188 16.86 -8.48 -7.25
N PRO A 189 16.98 -9.38 -6.23
CA PRO A 189 16.17 -9.27 -5.02
C PRO A 189 16.39 -7.91 -4.38
N LEU A 190 15.33 -7.13 -4.18
CA LEU A 190 15.42 -5.71 -3.87
C LEU A 190 14.53 -5.28 -2.72
N PHE A 191 15.10 -4.58 -1.75
CA PHE A 191 14.37 -3.79 -0.77
C PHE A 191 14.60 -2.31 -1.05
N LEU A 192 13.56 -1.62 -1.54
CA LEU A 192 13.60 -0.19 -1.86
C LEU A 192 12.95 0.63 -0.75
N VAL A 193 13.69 1.60 -0.20
CA VAL A 193 13.14 2.56 0.77
C VAL A 193 12.88 3.90 0.08
N ILE A 194 11.65 4.39 0.21
CA ILE A 194 11.21 5.68 -0.28
C ILE A 194 10.82 6.53 0.92
N GLY A 195 11.56 7.59 1.16
CA GLY A 195 11.32 8.50 2.28
C GLY A 195 10.12 9.41 2.06
N GLY A 196 9.45 9.79 3.15
CA GLY A 196 8.42 10.82 3.14
C GLY A 196 8.99 12.22 2.90
N GLU A 197 8.10 13.16 2.58
CA GLU A 197 8.46 14.51 2.11
C GLU A 197 9.16 15.36 3.18
N LYS A 198 8.83 15.17 4.47
CA LYS A 198 9.34 16.03 5.55
C LYS A 198 10.72 15.61 6.08
N ARG A 199 10.96 14.32 6.26
CA ARG A 199 12.16 13.82 6.96
C ARG A 199 13.13 13.06 6.05
N GLY A 200 12.63 12.58 4.89
CA GLY A 200 13.42 11.73 4.01
C GLY A 200 13.87 10.42 4.68
N ILE A 201 14.99 9.87 4.23
CA ILE A 201 15.57 8.63 4.74
C ILE A 201 16.63 8.97 5.79
N SER A 202 16.68 8.19 6.87
CA SER A 202 17.62 8.40 7.97
C SER A 202 19.08 8.18 7.53
N ARG A 203 20.00 8.99 8.10
CA ARG A 203 21.43 8.89 7.79
C ARG A 203 22.02 7.50 8.07
N PRO A 204 21.73 6.82 9.21
CA PRO A 204 22.26 5.48 9.46
C PRO A 204 21.85 4.45 8.40
N LEU A 205 20.65 4.57 7.82
CA LEU A 205 20.24 3.69 6.73
C LEU A 205 20.96 4.04 5.43
N LEU A 206 21.13 5.32 5.11
CA LEU A 206 21.87 5.75 3.92
C LEU A 206 23.33 5.28 3.92
N GLU A 207 23.98 5.28 5.08
CA GLU A 207 25.37 4.80 5.24
C GLU A 207 25.48 3.28 5.00
N LYS A 208 24.42 2.52 5.25
CA LYS A 208 24.35 1.07 5.08
C LYS A 208 23.69 0.64 3.75
N ALA A 209 23.16 1.56 2.96
CA ALA A 209 22.50 1.22 1.70
C ALA A 209 23.50 0.74 0.66
N ASP A 210 23.15 -0.33 -0.08
CA ASP A 210 23.95 -0.86 -1.16
C ASP A 210 23.83 0.01 -2.41
N LEU A 211 22.66 0.60 -2.61
CA LEU A 211 22.36 1.49 -3.73
C LEU A 211 21.66 2.78 -3.25
N ARG A 212 22.07 3.90 -3.81
CA ARG A 212 21.37 5.18 -3.68
C ARG A 212 20.91 5.58 -5.06
N LEU A 213 19.58 5.65 -5.24
CA LEU A 213 18.96 5.84 -6.54
C LEU A 213 18.32 7.22 -6.63
N GLU A 214 18.59 7.92 -7.74
CA GLU A 214 17.89 9.15 -8.06
C GLU A 214 17.03 9.00 -9.31
N ILE A 215 15.93 9.75 -9.36
CA ILE A 215 15.16 9.97 -10.57
C ILE A 215 15.76 11.22 -11.24
N PRO A 216 16.44 11.08 -12.40
CA PRO A 216 17.01 12.24 -13.07
C PRO A 216 15.90 13.14 -13.62
N TYR A 217 16.10 14.45 -13.50
CA TYR A 217 15.15 15.44 -13.99
C TYR A 217 15.61 16.03 -15.32
N GLY A 218 14.70 16.20 -16.25
CA GLY A 218 14.95 16.85 -17.53
C GLY A 218 15.18 18.37 -17.43
N ARG A 219 14.95 18.97 -16.25
CA ARG A 219 15.14 20.41 -15.99
C ARG A 219 15.71 20.62 -14.60
N ARG A 220 16.39 21.75 -14.39
CA ARG A 220 16.82 22.16 -13.06
C ARG A 220 15.58 22.49 -12.21
N PHE A 221 15.31 21.66 -11.21
CA PHE A 221 14.19 21.81 -10.30
C PHE A 221 14.64 21.49 -8.86
N ALA A 222 14.41 22.44 -7.94
CA ALA A 222 14.96 22.36 -6.60
C ALA A 222 14.20 21.41 -5.66
N HIS A 223 12.93 21.13 -5.97
CA HIS A 223 12.05 20.33 -5.12
C HIS A 223 12.05 18.84 -5.52
N SER A 224 11.70 17.97 -4.58
CA SER A 224 11.49 16.56 -4.84
C SER A 224 10.13 16.31 -5.51
N LEU A 225 10.00 15.21 -6.23
CA LEU A 225 8.69 14.68 -6.59
C LEU A 225 7.94 14.29 -5.31
N GLY A 226 6.62 14.42 -5.32
CA GLY A 226 5.78 13.84 -4.26
C GLY A 226 5.97 12.32 -4.20
N THR A 227 5.82 11.74 -3.01
CA THR A 227 6.12 10.32 -2.73
C THR A 227 5.39 9.38 -3.69
N ALA A 228 4.12 9.63 -4.00
CA ALA A 228 3.34 8.79 -4.92
C ALA A 228 3.94 8.78 -6.34
N SER A 229 4.36 9.94 -6.85
CA SER A 229 4.98 10.07 -8.17
C SER A 229 6.35 9.39 -8.21
N ALA A 230 7.17 9.58 -7.18
CA ALA A 230 8.47 8.93 -7.05
C ALA A 230 8.32 7.40 -6.99
N ALA A 231 7.38 6.90 -6.19
CA ALA A 231 7.08 5.48 -6.08
C ALA A 231 6.68 4.87 -7.43
N ALA A 232 5.84 5.56 -8.20
CA ALA A 232 5.43 5.10 -9.52
C ALA A 232 6.64 5.00 -10.48
N VAL A 233 7.43 6.06 -10.61
CA VAL A 233 8.59 6.07 -11.53
C VAL A 233 9.59 4.98 -11.17
N LEU A 234 9.97 4.86 -9.89
CA LEU A 234 10.89 3.85 -9.39
C LEU A 234 10.39 2.43 -9.65
N ALA A 235 9.15 2.15 -9.25
CA ALA A 235 8.62 0.78 -9.33
C ALA A 235 8.40 0.31 -10.77
N PHE A 236 7.90 1.17 -11.66
CA PHE A 236 7.70 0.82 -13.07
C PHE A 236 9.02 0.63 -13.83
N GLU A 237 10.07 1.40 -13.50
CA GLU A 237 11.39 1.15 -14.09
C GLU A 237 11.98 -0.19 -13.61
N ILE A 238 11.86 -0.50 -12.32
CA ILE A 238 12.27 -1.79 -11.78
C ILE A 238 11.49 -2.94 -12.45
N MET A 239 10.18 -2.81 -12.59
CA MET A 239 9.34 -3.77 -13.32
C MET A 239 9.82 -3.94 -14.76
N ARG A 240 10.11 -2.84 -15.48
CA ARG A 240 10.58 -2.87 -16.85
C ARG A 240 11.91 -3.65 -16.99
N GLN A 241 12.84 -3.45 -16.07
CA GLN A 241 14.11 -4.18 -16.09
C GLN A 241 13.92 -5.68 -15.83
N ARG A 242 13.02 -6.03 -14.88
CA ARG A 242 12.73 -7.42 -14.51
C ARG A 242 11.96 -8.20 -15.59
N SER A 243 11.14 -7.52 -16.42
CA SER A 243 10.38 -8.14 -17.51
C SER A 243 11.21 -8.39 -18.77
N ARG A 244 12.46 -7.94 -18.83
CA ARG A 244 13.37 -8.12 -19.97
C ARG A 244 14.50 -9.14 -19.72
N GLY A 245 14.61 -9.63 -18.51
CA GLY A 245 15.53 -10.70 -18.11
C GLY A 245 14.80 -11.99 -17.87
#